data_badf3ffc4f6ebc0cb742efdafc17a004
#
_entry.id   badf3ffc4f6ebc0cb742efdafc17a004
#
_cell.length_a   1.000
_cell.length_b   1.000
_cell.length_c   1.000
_cell.angle_alpha   90.00
_cell.angle_beta   90.00
_cell.angle_gamma   90.00
#
_symmetry.space_group_name_H-M   'P 1'
#
loop_
_entity.id
_entity.type
_entity.pdbx_description
1 polymer ?
#
loop_
_entity_poly.entity_id
_entity_poly.type
_entity_poly.pdbx_seq_one_letter_code
_entity_poly.pdbx_strand_id
1 'polypeptide(L)'
;DLYNKLYNQLSLSLYTTGLANQTYNGEEILDQIEPYFAEIGSEIYENFKYMRKYHLYNIDSLPNKMEAGYTVSLYSYAVPFIFNSPYGNYNDFRTMIHEFGHTNVDYTHPTRAIYDNTFGNSLDTLEIHSQGMEALFTEYHDDIFGEKQGKAFTDFTIYSMASSVVEGCLLDEFQRYAYENPDCTLEQLNTKYMELCGEYNIEYSTDVAYSYDWTEISHNYNSPMYYISYATSALSSLDLWIKASDDRESAINTYKSLIDCGAYTPYIESIESCGLRNIFEPGVVSEIAEETELVLKDGTLKSDEEETSAEI
;
A
#
# COMPACT_ATOMS: atom_id res chain seq x y z
N ASP A 1 -0.47 17.75 -5.31
CA ASP A 1 -1.62 18.45 -4.69
C ASP A 1 -2.40 17.52 -3.75
N LEU A 2 -2.84 16.31 -4.19
CA LEU A 2 -3.58 15.35 -3.37
C LEU A 2 -2.82 14.99 -2.09
N TYR A 3 -1.53 14.62 -2.19
CA TYR A 3 -0.68 14.29 -1.04
C TYR A 3 -0.69 15.38 0.03
N ASN A 4 -0.45 16.64 -0.34
CA ASN A 4 -0.42 17.75 0.61
C ASN A 4 -1.80 18.05 1.24
N LYS A 5 -2.88 17.89 0.47
CA LYS A 5 -4.25 18.03 1.00
C LYS A 5 -4.51 16.98 2.08
N LEU A 6 -4.17 15.72 1.79
CA LEU A 6 -4.35 14.62 2.75
C LEU A 6 -3.46 14.79 3.98
N TYR A 7 -2.19 15.16 3.81
CA TYR A 7 -1.26 15.40 4.91
C TYR A 7 -1.80 16.43 5.89
N ASN A 8 -2.28 17.58 5.39
CA ASN A 8 -2.79 18.66 6.23
C ASN A 8 -4.09 18.29 6.99
N GLN A 9 -4.89 17.38 6.45
CA GLN A 9 -6.14 16.93 7.07
C GLN A 9 -5.93 15.77 8.05
N LEU A 10 -4.99 14.89 7.75
CA LEU A 10 -4.82 13.61 8.43
C LEU A 10 -4.47 13.74 9.92
N SER A 11 -3.47 14.55 10.26
CA SER A 11 -3.05 14.72 11.67
C SER A 11 -4.20 15.15 12.54
N LEU A 12 -4.98 16.13 12.08
CA LEU A 12 -6.15 16.61 12.81
C LEU A 12 -7.21 15.52 12.94
N SER A 13 -7.48 14.78 11.89
CA SER A 13 -8.50 13.72 11.85
C SER A 13 -8.17 12.58 12.81
N LEU A 14 -6.96 12.04 12.78
CA LEU A 14 -6.53 10.94 13.65
C LEU A 14 -6.60 11.28 15.14
N TYR A 15 -6.22 12.51 15.53
CA TYR A 15 -6.27 12.94 16.92
C TYR A 15 -7.69 13.33 17.35
N THR A 16 -8.43 14.06 16.53
CA THR A 16 -9.79 14.53 16.90
C THR A 16 -10.81 13.41 16.96
N THR A 17 -10.65 12.34 16.21
CA THR A 17 -11.48 11.14 16.30
C THR A 17 -11.11 10.23 17.46
N GLY A 18 -9.91 10.41 18.02
CA GLY A 18 -9.37 9.59 19.10
C GLY A 18 -8.74 8.27 18.63
N LEU A 19 -8.66 8.00 17.33
CA LEU A 19 -8.06 6.78 16.76
C LEU A 19 -6.58 6.65 17.15
N ALA A 20 -5.84 7.77 17.12
CA ALA A 20 -4.43 7.80 17.49
C ALA A 20 -4.14 7.43 18.97
N ASN A 21 -5.17 7.45 19.83
CA ASN A 21 -5.03 7.14 21.25
C ASN A 21 -5.43 5.71 21.62
N GLN A 22 -5.91 4.91 20.65
CA GLN A 22 -6.28 3.52 20.87
C GLN A 22 -5.06 2.62 20.79
N THR A 23 -5.09 1.55 21.58
CA THR A 23 -4.03 0.53 21.57
C THR A 23 -4.63 -0.83 21.28
N TYR A 24 -3.89 -1.63 20.52
CA TYR A 24 -4.31 -2.96 20.08
C TYR A 24 -3.16 -3.94 20.23
N ASN A 25 -3.48 -5.22 20.42
CA ASN A 25 -2.49 -6.28 20.27
C ASN A 25 -2.71 -7.05 18.95
N GLY A 26 -1.70 -7.77 18.49
CA GLY A 26 -1.73 -8.41 17.18
C GLY A 26 -2.85 -9.45 17.03
N GLU A 27 -3.16 -10.25 18.07
CA GLU A 27 -4.23 -11.23 17.99
C GLU A 27 -5.62 -10.57 17.95
N GLU A 28 -5.84 -9.48 18.70
CA GLU A 28 -7.07 -8.71 18.63
C GLU A 28 -7.29 -8.12 17.23
N ILE A 29 -6.22 -7.66 16.58
CA ILE A 29 -6.29 -7.17 15.20
C ILE A 29 -6.72 -8.30 14.26
N LEU A 30 -6.06 -9.47 14.34
CA LEU A 30 -6.40 -10.61 13.51
C LEU A 30 -7.85 -11.06 13.71
N ASP A 31 -8.35 -11.08 14.95
CA ASP A 31 -9.72 -11.44 15.26
C ASP A 31 -10.74 -10.44 14.66
N GLN A 32 -10.39 -9.14 14.64
CA GLN A 32 -11.27 -8.10 14.12
C GLN A 32 -11.31 -8.08 12.59
N ILE A 33 -10.20 -8.36 11.90
CA ILE A 33 -10.16 -8.34 10.43
C ILE A 33 -10.62 -9.65 9.78
N GLU A 34 -10.54 -10.79 10.49
CA GLU A 34 -10.84 -12.13 9.96
C GLU A 34 -12.20 -12.23 9.26
N PRO A 35 -13.33 -11.74 9.81
CA PRO A 35 -14.65 -11.89 9.21
C PRO A 35 -14.75 -11.29 7.80
N TYR A 36 -14.08 -10.18 7.56
CA TYR A 36 -14.19 -9.41 6.32
C TYR A 36 -13.47 -10.04 5.14
N PHE A 37 -12.49 -10.90 5.37
CA PHE A 37 -11.88 -11.66 4.28
C PHE A 37 -12.87 -12.63 3.61
N ALA A 38 -13.88 -13.09 4.34
CA ALA A 38 -14.94 -13.93 3.76
C ALA A 38 -15.81 -13.16 2.75
N GLU A 39 -15.97 -11.85 2.94
CA GLU A 39 -16.73 -10.97 2.04
C GLU A 39 -15.94 -10.61 0.79
N ILE A 40 -14.61 -10.53 0.87
CA ILE A 40 -13.74 -10.32 -0.30
C ILE A 40 -13.68 -11.61 -1.14
N GLY A 41 -13.60 -12.77 -0.51
CA GLY A 41 -13.64 -14.03 -1.25
C GLY A 41 -13.37 -15.26 -0.38
N SER A 42 -14.08 -16.35 -0.72
CA SER A 42 -13.97 -17.62 0.02
C SER A 42 -12.54 -18.18 0.03
N GLU A 43 -11.81 -18.09 -1.09
CA GLU A 43 -10.41 -18.56 -1.16
C GLU A 43 -9.48 -17.72 -0.28
N ILE A 44 -9.62 -16.39 -0.30
CA ILE A 44 -8.86 -15.46 0.53
C ILE A 44 -9.10 -15.78 2.01
N TYR A 45 -10.36 -16.04 2.39
CA TYR A 45 -10.72 -16.43 3.74
C TYR A 45 -10.12 -17.78 4.17
N GLU A 46 -10.13 -18.79 3.28
CA GLU A 46 -9.49 -20.08 3.58
C GLU A 46 -7.97 -19.93 3.77
N ASN A 47 -7.32 -19.06 2.97
CA ASN A 47 -5.90 -18.75 3.13
C ASN A 47 -5.63 -18.07 4.48
N PHE A 48 -6.47 -17.12 4.90
CA PHE A 48 -6.35 -16.46 6.21
C PHE A 48 -6.52 -17.46 7.36
N LYS A 49 -7.53 -18.31 7.30
CA LYS A 49 -7.72 -19.37 8.30
C LYS A 49 -6.56 -20.37 8.35
N TYR A 50 -5.97 -20.68 7.20
CA TYR A 50 -4.80 -21.54 7.13
C TYR A 50 -3.61 -20.90 7.87
N MET A 51 -3.34 -19.64 7.59
CA MET A 51 -2.32 -18.85 8.29
C MET A 51 -2.53 -18.88 9.81
N ARG A 52 -3.75 -18.57 10.27
CA ARG A 52 -4.12 -18.59 11.69
C ARG A 52 -3.96 -19.97 12.31
N LYS A 53 -4.48 -21.01 11.66
CA LYS A 53 -4.46 -22.39 12.14
C LYS A 53 -3.05 -22.93 12.41
N TYR A 54 -2.11 -22.56 11.56
CA TYR A 54 -0.73 -23.07 11.65
C TYR A 54 0.25 -22.06 12.26
N HIS A 55 -0.26 -20.94 12.80
CA HIS A 55 0.57 -19.86 13.36
C HIS A 55 1.71 -19.43 12.45
N LEU A 56 1.38 -19.17 11.17
CA LEU A 56 2.36 -18.73 10.16
C LEU A 56 2.60 -17.23 10.25
N TYR A 57 2.77 -16.73 11.46
CA TYR A 57 3.07 -15.32 11.75
C TYR A 57 3.77 -15.18 13.10
N ASN A 58 4.52 -14.10 13.25
CA ASN A 58 5.04 -13.63 14.53
C ASN A 58 4.74 -12.14 14.66
N ILE A 59 3.76 -11.80 15.47
CA ILE A 59 3.20 -10.45 15.66
C ILE A 59 3.29 -9.99 17.11
N ASP A 60 4.13 -10.65 17.92
CA ASP A 60 4.35 -10.25 19.30
C ASP A 60 5.24 -9.01 19.40
N SER A 61 4.87 -8.08 20.27
CA SER A 61 5.76 -6.97 20.64
C SER A 61 6.80 -7.47 21.65
N LEU A 62 8.04 -7.59 21.23
CA LEU A 62 9.15 -8.11 22.03
C LEU A 62 10.30 -7.08 22.11
N PRO A 63 10.97 -6.98 23.29
CA PRO A 63 12.16 -6.17 23.40
C PRO A 63 13.26 -6.62 22.41
N ASN A 64 13.89 -5.68 21.73
CA ASN A 64 14.93 -5.91 20.72
C ASN A 64 14.46 -6.66 19.44
N LYS A 65 13.17 -6.75 19.20
CA LYS A 65 12.64 -7.17 17.91
C LYS A 65 12.87 -6.04 16.91
N MET A 66 13.27 -6.39 15.68
CA MET A 66 13.45 -5.39 14.62
C MET A 66 12.11 -4.72 14.31
N GLU A 67 12.07 -3.40 14.28
CA GLU A 67 10.90 -2.62 13.92
C GLU A 67 10.66 -2.74 12.41
N ALA A 68 9.89 -3.70 12.01
CA ALA A 68 9.52 -3.95 10.61
C ALA A 68 8.27 -4.84 10.53
N GLY A 69 7.51 -4.69 9.44
CA GLY A 69 6.57 -5.67 8.94
C GLY A 69 7.09 -6.21 7.61
N TYR A 70 7.07 -7.51 7.41
CA TYR A 70 7.40 -8.14 6.15
C TYR A 70 6.92 -9.58 6.06
N THR A 71 6.73 -10.04 4.84
CA THR A 71 6.41 -11.42 4.52
C THR A 71 7.64 -12.11 3.94
N VAL A 72 7.89 -13.34 4.37
CA VAL A 72 8.94 -14.20 3.82
C VAL A 72 8.37 -15.55 3.43
N SER A 73 8.84 -16.11 2.31
CA SER A 73 8.45 -17.46 1.91
C SER A 73 9.42 -18.48 2.49
N LEU A 74 8.87 -19.44 3.22
CA LEU A 74 9.61 -20.60 3.74
C LEU A 74 9.66 -21.67 2.64
N TYR A 75 10.60 -21.52 1.70
CA TYR A 75 10.64 -22.29 0.45
C TYR A 75 10.59 -23.81 0.64
N SER A 76 11.28 -24.35 1.66
CA SER A 76 11.30 -25.79 1.93
C SER A 76 9.93 -26.35 2.35
N TYR A 77 9.04 -25.48 2.78
CA TYR A 77 7.69 -25.82 3.24
C TYR A 77 6.62 -25.32 2.26
N ALA A 78 7.00 -24.52 1.26
CA ALA A 78 6.10 -23.85 0.33
C ALA A 78 4.98 -23.07 1.03
N VAL A 79 5.32 -22.36 2.11
CA VAL A 79 4.40 -21.51 2.86
C VAL A 79 5.02 -20.14 3.14
N PRO A 80 4.25 -19.06 3.06
CA PRO A 80 4.65 -17.74 3.52
C PRO A 80 4.54 -17.62 5.03
N PHE A 81 5.26 -16.67 5.60
CA PHE A 81 5.27 -16.35 7.02
C PHE A 81 5.32 -14.84 7.22
N ILE A 82 4.40 -14.30 8.02
CA ILE A 82 4.37 -12.89 8.38
C ILE A 82 5.23 -12.65 9.61
N PHE A 83 6.14 -11.69 9.50
CA PHE A 83 6.83 -11.11 10.63
C PHE A 83 6.40 -9.66 10.79
N ASN A 84 5.88 -9.28 11.96
CA ASN A 84 5.55 -7.90 12.27
C ASN A 84 5.97 -7.58 13.71
N SER A 85 6.63 -6.43 13.90
CA SER A 85 6.88 -5.83 15.20
C SER A 85 5.87 -4.70 15.42
N PRO A 86 4.71 -4.99 16.05
CA PRO A 86 3.62 -4.04 16.12
C PRO A 86 3.97 -2.84 16.99
N TYR A 87 3.49 -1.66 16.57
CA TYR A 87 3.54 -0.43 17.35
C TYR A 87 2.49 -0.41 18.47
N GLY A 88 1.48 -1.29 18.40
CA GLY A 88 0.36 -1.35 19.32
C GLY A 88 -0.72 -0.31 19.04
N ASN A 89 -0.84 0.18 17.82
CA ASN A 89 -1.79 1.21 17.42
C ASN A 89 -2.54 0.85 16.12
N TYR A 90 -3.38 1.77 15.64
CA TYR A 90 -4.21 1.59 14.44
C TYR A 90 -3.42 1.24 13.18
N ASN A 91 -2.14 1.67 13.06
CA ASN A 91 -1.33 1.36 11.89
C ASN A 91 -1.07 -0.14 11.74
N ASP A 92 -1.07 -0.90 12.84
CA ASP A 92 -0.86 -2.33 12.78
C ASP A 92 -1.99 -3.07 12.04
N PHE A 93 -3.21 -2.52 12.00
CA PHE A 93 -4.28 -3.06 11.14
C PHE A 93 -3.88 -2.99 9.67
N ARG A 94 -3.39 -1.82 9.22
CA ARG A 94 -2.93 -1.65 7.85
C ARG A 94 -1.77 -2.61 7.54
N THR A 95 -0.79 -2.67 8.42
CA THR A 95 0.36 -3.58 8.24
C THR A 95 -0.08 -5.04 8.14
N MET A 96 -0.99 -5.51 8.98
CA MET A 96 -1.46 -6.90 8.93
C MET A 96 -2.27 -7.21 7.66
N ILE A 97 -3.09 -6.27 7.19
CA ILE A 97 -3.84 -6.40 5.94
C ILE A 97 -2.87 -6.42 4.75
N HIS A 98 -1.88 -5.55 4.76
CA HIS A 98 -0.80 -5.45 3.77
C HIS A 98 -0.02 -6.76 3.67
N GLU A 99 0.54 -7.23 4.78
CA GLU A 99 1.34 -8.46 4.80
C GLU A 99 0.51 -9.69 4.43
N PHE A 100 -0.76 -9.70 4.82
CA PHE A 100 -1.66 -10.77 4.37
C PHE A 100 -1.91 -10.69 2.85
N GLY A 101 -1.93 -9.53 2.24
CA GLY A 101 -1.99 -9.38 0.79
C GLY A 101 -0.88 -10.15 0.08
N HIS A 102 0.36 -10.03 0.55
CA HIS A 102 1.50 -10.83 0.05
C HIS A 102 1.33 -12.32 0.31
N THR A 103 1.00 -12.71 1.54
CA THR A 103 0.85 -14.13 1.89
C THR A 103 -0.27 -14.80 1.12
N ASN A 104 -1.35 -14.08 0.83
CA ASN A 104 -2.48 -14.60 0.08
C ASN A 104 -2.09 -15.06 -1.33
N VAL A 105 -1.19 -14.35 -2.00
CA VAL A 105 -0.67 -14.76 -3.32
C VAL A 105 0.11 -16.07 -3.22
N ASP A 106 0.99 -16.17 -2.23
CA ASP A 106 1.82 -17.36 -2.01
C ASP A 106 0.98 -18.58 -1.61
N TYR A 107 -0.09 -18.40 -0.83
CA TYR A 107 -1.02 -19.48 -0.51
C TYR A 107 -1.85 -19.92 -1.72
N THR A 108 -2.26 -18.98 -2.57
CA THR A 108 -3.01 -19.28 -3.79
C THR A 108 -2.13 -20.01 -4.81
N HIS A 109 -0.84 -19.63 -4.86
CA HIS A 109 0.13 -20.20 -5.80
C HIS A 109 1.41 -20.71 -5.08
N PRO A 110 1.34 -21.80 -4.30
CA PRO A 110 2.48 -22.27 -3.48
C PRO A 110 3.75 -22.59 -4.30
N THR A 111 3.58 -23.02 -5.55
CA THR A 111 4.72 -23.29 -6.45
C THR A 111 5.38 -22.02 -6.96
N ARG A 112 4.64 -20.91 -7.00
CA ARG A 112 5.14 -19.59 -7.40
C ARG A 112 6.22 -19.11 -6.43
N ALA A 113 5.98 -19.21 -5.12
CA ALA A 113 6.95 -18.85 -4.09
C ALA A 113 8.32 -19.52 -4.29
N ILE A 114 8.34 -20.76 -4.78
CA ILE A 114 9.58 -21.50 -5.10
C ILE A 114 10.25 -20.92 -6.35
N TYR A 115 9.47 -20.63 -7.38
CA TYR A 115 10.01 -20.10 -8.65
C TYR A 115 10.46 -18.66 -8.51
N ASP A 116 9.72 -17.84 -7.77
CA ASP A 116 9.99 -16.43 -7.56
C ASP A 116 11.35 -16.21 -6.90
N ASN A 117 11.72 -17.05 -5.93
CA ASN A 117 13.06 -17.02 -5.36
C ASN A 117 14.18 -17.41 -6.35
N THR A 118 13.86 -18.18 -7.38
CA THR A 118 14.85 -18.68 -8.34
C THR A 118 15.01 -17.76 -9.55
N PHE A 119 13.96 -17.07 -9.97
CA PHE A 119 13.92 -16.33 -11.23
C PHE A 119 13.53 -14.85 -11.09
N GLY A 120 13.16 -14.41 -9.91
CA GLY A 120 12.70 -13.06 -9.62
C GLY A 120 11.27 -12.79 -10.05
N ASN A 121 10.55 -11.99 -9.26
CA ASN A 121 9.24 -11.44 -9.60
C ASN A 121 9.41 -10.09 -10.29
N SER A 122 8.37 -9.66 -11.01
CA SER A 122 8.24 -8.23 -11.30
C SER A 122 8.04 -7.49 -9.99
N LEU A 123 9.03 -6.73 -9.57
CA LEU A 123 8.95 -5.92 -8.35
C LEU A 123 7.79 -4.92 -8.43
N ASP A 124 7.50 -4.43 -9.63
CA ASP A 124 6.45 -3.43 -9.88
C ASP A 124 5.02 -3.93 -9.63
N THR A 125 4.80 -5.25 -9.59
CA THR A 125 3.49 -5.85 -9.28
C THR A 125 3.39 -6.34 -7.84
N LEU A 126 4.52 -6.48 -7.16
CA LEU A 126 4.59 -7.11 -5.84
C LEU A 126 3.70 -6.39 -4.81
N GLU A 127 3.79 -5.07 -4.78
CA GLU A 127 3.04 -4.26 -3.82
C GLU A 127 1.58 -4.00 -4.24
N ILE A 128 1.17 -4.33 -5.48
CA ILE A 128 -0.26 -4.27 -5.84
C ILE A 128 -1.05 -5.31 -5.04
N HIS A 129 -0.45 -6.45 -4.72
CA HIS A 129 -1.12 -7.49 -3.95
C HIS A 129 -1.40 -7.06 -2.51
N SER A 130 -0.47 -6.37 -1.88
CA SER A 130 -0.58 -5.86 -0.52
C SER A 130 -1.41 -4.57 -0.46
N GLN A 131 -1.05 -3.55 -1.21
CA GLN A 131 -1.78 -2.27 -1.26
C GLN A 131 -3.17 -2.41 -1.87
N GLY A 132 -3.36 -3.31 -2.85
CA GLY A 132 -4.68 -3.63 -3.39
C GLY A 132 -5.58 -4.30 -2.36
N MET A 133 -5.06 -5.15 -1.47
CA MET A 133 -5.80 -5.68 -0.34
C MET A 133 -6.20 -4.56 0.64
N GLU A 134 -5.27 -3.65 0.97
CA GLU A 134 -5.58 -2.46 1.77
C GLU A 134 -6.71 -1.63 1.13
N ALA A 135 -6.64 -1.41 -0.18
CA ALA A 135 -7.65 -0.67 -0.94
C ALA A 135 -9.05 -1.30 -0.82
N LEU A 136 -9.15 -2.60 -1.05
CA LEU A 136 -10.41 -3.34 -0.91
C LEU A 136 -10.92 -3.37 0.53
N PHE A 137 -10.01 -3.32 1.51
CA PHE A 137 -10.37 -3.41 2.92
C PHE A 137 -10.93 -2.11 3.49
N THR A 138 -10.78 -0.98 2.78
CA THR A 138 -11.31 0.32 3.21
C THR A 138 -12.82 0.30 3.44
N GLU A 139 -13.56 -0.54 2.75
CA GLU A 139 -15.01 -0.74 2.89
C GLU A 139 -15.43 -1.12 4.32
N TYR A 140 -14.54 -1.78 5.05
CA TYR A 140 -14.85 -2.33 6.38
C TYR A 140 -14.33 -1.47 7.53
N HIS A 141 -13.69 -0.35 7.22
CA HIS A 141 -13.11 0.50 8.25
C HIS A 141 -14.16 1.06 9.21
N ASP A 142 -15.34 1.42 8.70
CA ASP A 142 -16.43 1.92 9.53
C ASP A 142 -17.01 0.84 10.44
N ASP A 143 -17.05 -0.40 9.99
CA ASP A 143 -17.51 -1.54 10.80
C ASP A 143 -16.52 -1.88 11.93
N ILE A 144 -15.21 -1.75 11.66
CA ILE A 144 -14.16 -2.05 12.63
C ILE A 144 -14.01 -0.94 13.67
N PHE A 145 -14.00 0.33 13.24
CA PHE A 145 -13.64 1.46 14.08
C PHE A 145 -14.83 2.38 14.42
N GLY A 146 -15.99 2.20 13.77
CA GLY A 146 -17.11 3.12 13.76
C GLY A 146 -16.88 4.28 12.79
N GLU A 147 -17.97 4.86 12.28
CA GLU A 147 -18.02 5.83 11.16
C GLU A 147 -16.92 6.91 11.18
N LYS A 148 -16.71 7.58 12.31
CA LYS A 148 -15.73 8.68 12.39
C LYS A 148 -14.28 8.21 12.34
N GLN A 149 -13.98 7.13 13.06
CA GLN A 149 -12.63 6.59 13.13
C GLN A 149 -12.32 5.79 11.87
N GLY A 150 -13.29 5.06 11.33
CA GLY A 150 -13.19 4.34 10.08
C GLY A 150 -12.88 5.27 8.92
N LYS A 151 -13.61 6.40 8.80
CA LYS A 151 -13.26 7.44 7.82
C LYS A 151 -11.82 7.96 8.02
N ALA A 152 -11.41 8.26 9.24
CA ALA A 152 -10.05 8.73 9.51
C ALA A 152 -8.99 7.67 9.14
N PHE A 153 -9.31 6.39 9.31
CA PHE A 153 -8.42 5.30 8.92
C PHE A 153 -8.39 5.08 7.40
N THR A 154 -9.51 5.29 6.71
CA THR A 154 -9.55 5.32 5.24
C THR A 154 -8.69 6.47 4.70
N ASP A 155 -8.87 7.68 5.21
CA ASP A 155 -8.06 8.84 4.83
C ASP A 155 -6.55 8.56 5.05
N PHE A 156 -6.20 7.88 6.15
CA PHE A 156 -4.82 7.46 6.43
C PHE A 156 -4.30 6.43 5.41
N THR A 157 -5.10 5.42 5.08
CA THR A 157 -4.73 4.39 4.11
C THR A 157 -4.47 5.00 2.73
N ILE A 158 -5.37 5.88 2.26
CA ILE A 158 -5.22 6.56 0.96
C ILE A 158 -4.05 7.56 0.98
N TYR A 159 -3.86 8.28 2.10
CA TYR A 159 -2.66 9.11 2.28
C TYR A 159 -1.38 8.29 2.16
N SER A 160 -1.33 7.11 2.79
CA SER A 160 -0.14 6.25 2.74
C SER A 160 0.19 5.80 1.32
N MET A 161 -0.83 5.51 0.49
CA MET A 161 -0.63 5.21 -0.94
C MET A 161 -0.13 6.44 -1.70
N ALA A 162 -0.74 7.61 -1.48
CA ALA A 162 -0.30 8.85 -2.12
C ALA A 162 1.14 9.22 -1.71
N SER A 163 1.53 8.98 -0.44
CA SER A 163 2.90 9.14 0.06
C SER A 163 3.87 8.20 -0.67
N SER A 164 3.49 6.92 -0.83
CA SER A 164 4.30 5.95 -1.57
C SER A 164 4.58 6.37 -3.01
N VAL A 165 3.61 7.03 -3.67
CA VAL A 165 3.81 7.59 -5.02
C VAL A 165 4.85 8.70 -5.01
N VAL A 166 4.70 9.67 -4.12
CA VAL A 166 5.57 10.85 -4.07
C VAL A 166 6.99 10.46 -3.64
N GLU A 167 7.10 9.69 -2.56
CA GLU A 167 8.40 9.25 -2.03
C GLU A 167 9.10 8.27 -2.97
N GLY A 168 8.35 7.36 -3.60
CA GLY A 168 8.90 6.41 -4.56
C GLY A 168 9.53 7.11 -5.75
N CYS A 169 8.86 8.10 -6.33
CA CYS A 169 9.40 8.89 -7.43
C CYS A 169 10.61 9.73 -6.99
N LEU A 170 10.53 10.37 -5.82
CA LEU A 170 11.64 11.16 -5.27
C LEU A 170 12.89 10.31 -5.07
N LEU A 171 12.74 9.15 -4.44
CA LEU A 171 13.87 8.27 -4.15
C LEU A 171 14.45 7.61 -5.40
N ASP A 172 13.64 7.30 -6.41
CA ASP A 172 14.12 6.83 -7.70
C ASP A 172 15.02 7.89 -8.37
N GLU A 173 14.55 9.13 -8.42
CA GLU A 173 15.32 10.23 -9.00
C GLU A 173 16.60 10.52 -8.20
N PHE A 174 16.53 10.45 -6.87
CA PHE A 174 17.69 10.57 -6.01
C PHE A 174 18.73 9.47 -6.24
N GLN A 175 18.29 8.22 -6.32
CA GLN A 175 19.18 7.09 -6.59
C GLN A 175 19.83 7.21 -7.97
N ARG A 176 19.06 7.56 -9.00
CA ARG A 176 19.62 7.82 -10.34
C ARG A 176 20.71 8.88 -10.31
N TYR A 177 20.45 10.01 -9.63
CA TYR A 177 21.45 11.05 -9.46
C TYR A 177 22.72 10.51 -8.79
N ALA A 178 22.59 9.74 -7.71
CA ALA A 178 23.73 9.17 -7.00
C ALA A 178 24.54 8.20 -7.87
N TYR A 179 23.89 7.36 -8.65
CA TYR A 179 24.59 6.43 -9.58
C TYR A 179 25.24 7.14 -10.77
N GLU A 180 24.62 8.18 -11.30
CA GLU A 180 25.20 8.98 -12.39
C GLU A 180 26.40 9.83 -11.93
N ASN A 181 26.50 10.09 -10.63
CA ASN A 181 27.53 10.93 -10.00
C ASN A 181 28.28 10.19 -8.87
N PRO A 182 29.02 9.10 -9.15
CA PRO A 182 29.63 8.24 -8.14
C PRO A 182 30.71 8.93 -7.29
N ASP A 183 31.23 10.07 -7.74
CA ASP A 183 32.24 10.86 -7.02
C ASP A 183 31.62 11.98 -6.16
N CYS A 184 30.28 12.03 -6.02
CA CYS A 184 29.60 13.00 -5.18
C CYS A 184 30.07 12.90 -3.73
N THR A 185 30.24 14.06 -3.11
CA THR A 185 30.42 14.16 -1.66
C THR A 185 29.07 13.98 -0.94
N LEU A 186 29.11 13.63 0.33
CA LEU A 186 27.91 13.55 1.18
C LEU A 186 27.11 14.88 1.17
N GLU A 187 27.81 16.02 1.20
CA GLU A 187 27.16 17.32 1.13
C GLU A 187 26.38 17.53 -0.17
N GLN A 188 26.92 17.08 -1.31
CA GLN A 188 26.25 17.15 -2.60
C GLN A 188 25.02 16.25 -2.65
N LEU A 189 25.10 15.03 -2.08
CA LEU A 189 23.94 14.13 -1.98
C LEU A 189 22.84 14.73 -1.11
N ASN A 190 23.19 15.27 0.07
CA ASN A 190 22.22 15.93 0.94
C ASN A 190 21.56 17.14 0.27
N THR A 191 22.34 17.94 -0.45
CA THR A 191 21.81 19.08 -1.19
C THR A 191 20.82 18.61 -2.27
N LYS A 192 21.19 17.58 -3.05
CA LYS A 192 20.30 17.06 -4.09
C LYS A 192 19.01 16.47 -3.50
N TYR A 193 19.10 15.76 -2.39
CA TYR A 193 17.92 15.23 -1.72
C TYR A 193 16.96 16.34 -1.29
N MET A 194 17.47 17.41 -0.69
CA MET A 194 16.66 18.56 -0.29
C MET A 194 16.08 19.33 -1.48
N GLU A 195 16.81 19.43 -2.59
CA GLU A 195 16.29 20.01 -3.84
C GLU A 195 15.08 19.19 -4.34
N LEU A 196 15.20 17.85 -4.37
CA LEU A 196 14.12 16.98 -4.78
C LEU A 196 12.92 17.07 -3.82
N CYS A 197 13.13 17.10 -2.51
CA CYS A 197 12.05 17.33 -1.55
C CYS A 197 11.28 18.63 -1.88
N GLY A 198 11.99 19.69 -2.27
CA GLY A 198 11.37 20.93 -2.72
C GLY A 198 10.60 20.81 -4.04
N GLU A 199 11.16 20.08 -5.02
CA GLU A 199 10.51 19.83 -6.33
C GLU A 199 9.24 18.99 -6.19
N TYR A 200 9.26 17.98 -5.32
CA TYR A 200 8.10 17.13 -5.02
C TYR A 200 7.14 17.78 -4.00
N ASN A 201 7.44 19.02 -3.59
CA ASN A 201 6.63 19.78 -2.64
C ASN A 201 6.36 19.03 -1.32
N ILE A 202 7.35 18.28 -0.85
CA ILE A 202 7.33 17.63 0.45
C ILE A 202 7.73 18.69 1.48
N GLU A 203 6.82 19.05 2.38
CA GLU A 203 7.07 20.03 3.44
C GLU A 203 7.99 19.45 4.51
N TYR A 204 9.25 19.20 4.16
CA TYR A 204 10.25 19.05 5.18
C TYR A 204 10.59 20.42 5.77
N SER A 205 10.83 20.43 7.08
CA SER A 205 11.46 21.57 7.72
C SER A 205 12.74 21.93 6.95
N THR A 206 12.99 23.21 6.76
CA THR A 206 14.26 23.72 6.22
C THR A 206 15.46 23.41 7.10
N ASP A 207 15.26 22.65 8.18
CA ASP A 207 16.30 22.21 9.09
C ASP A 207 17.21 21.20 8.39
N VAL A 208 18.51 21.44 8.47
CA VAL A 208 19.58 20.59 7.93
C VAL A 208 19.48 19.14 8.44
N ALA A 209 18.85 18.92 9.58
CA ALA A 209 18.63 17.58 10.14
C ALA A 209 17.91 16.64 9.17
N TYR A 210 16.94 17.13 8.38
CA TYR A 210 16.19 16.31 7.45
C TYR A 210 16.93 16.01 6.13
N SER A 211 18.04 16.69 5.87
CA SER A 211 18.84 16.42 4.65
C SER A 211 19.49 15.04 4.64
N TYR A 212 19.47 14.33 5.76
CA TYR A 212 20.03 13.00 5.93
C TYR A 212 18.99 11.87 5.93
N ASP A 213 17.70 12.19 5.84
CA ASP A 213 16.62 11.19 5.96
C ASP A 213 16.73 10.06 4.93
N TRP A 214 17.27 10.36 3.73
CA TRP A 214 17.55 9.33 2.74
C TRP A 214 18.49 8.21 3.25
N THR A 215 19.30 8.47 4.31
CA THR A 215 20.21 7.49 4.89
C THR A 215 19.49 6.45 5.76
N GLU A 216 18.27 6.74 6.20
CA GLU A 216 17.45 5.83 6.99
C GLU A 216 16.66 4.84 6.11
N ILE A 217 16.56 5.12 4.81
CA ILE A 217 15.89 4.25 3.85
C ILE A 217 16.80 3.07 3.49
N SER A 218 16.57 1.94 4.15
CA SER A 218 17.38 0.72 3.99
C SER A 218 17.46 0.23 2.55
N HIS A 219 16.41 0.45 1.76
CA HIS A 219 16.31 0.08 0.35
C HIS A 219 17.38 0.75 -0.52
N ASN A 220 17.81 1.96 -0.16
CA ASN A 220 18.89 2.65 -0.88
C ASN A 220 20.20 1.86 -0.90
N TYR A 221 20.37 0.94 0.06
CA TYR A 221 21.62 0.17 0.26
C TYR A 221 21.49 -1.31 -0.07
N ASN A 222 20.35 -1.92 0.29
CA ASN A 222 20.16 -3.37 0.19
C ASN A 222 19.30 -3.80 -1.00
N SER A 223 18.50 -2.88 -1.56
CA SER A 223 17.57 -3.14 -2.66
C SER A 223 17.54 -1.97 -3.66
N PRO A 224 18.67 -1.71 -4.36
CA PRO A 224 18.79 -0.56 -5.26
C PRO A 224 17.69 -0.54 -6.32
N MET A 225 17.14 0.65 -6.62
CA MET A 225 16.08 0.87 -7.61
C MET A 225 14.75 0.12 -7.33
N TYR A 226 14.59 -0.42 -6.13
CA TYR A 226 13.34 -1.07 -5.72
C TYR A 226 12.23 -0.07 -5.38
N TYR A 227 12.58 1.07 -4.79
CA TYR A 227 11.61 1.95 -4.12
C TYR A 227 10.55 2.53 -5.06
N ILE A 228 10.86 2.68 -6.35
CA ILE A 228 9.90 3.09 -7.38
C ILE A 228 8.72 2.11 -7.52
N SER A 229 8.92 0.83 -7.18
CA SER A 229 7.87 -0.18 -7.23
C SER A 229 6.73 0.09 -6.24
N TYR A 230 7.00 0.78 -5.14
CA TYR A 230 5.95 1.27 -4.24
C TYR A 230 5.07 2.33 -4.92
N ALA A 231 5.65 3.19 -5.75
CA ALA A 231 4.90 4.22 -6.47
C ALA A 231 4.01 3.62 -7.57
N THR A 232 4.57 2.71 -8.38
CA THR A 232 3.83 2.05 -9.46
C THR A 232 2.66 1.23 -8.92
N SER A 233 2.91 0.47 -7.86
CA SER A 233 1.91 -0.34 -7.19
C SER A 233 0.84 0.50 -6.50
N ALA A 234 1.24 1.59 -5.83
CA ALA A 234 0.29 2.48 -5.15
C ALA A 234 -0.67 3.15 -6.15
N LEU A 235 -0.19 3.59 -7.31
CA LEU A 235 -1.05 4.13 -8.36
C LEU A 235 -2.05 3.10 -8.86
N SER A 236 -1.62 1.86 -9.13
CA SER A 236 -2.53 0.78 -9.53
C SER A 236 -3.52 0.42 -8.42
N SER A 237 -3.11 0.49 -7.15
CA SER A 237 -3.99 0.22 -6.02
C SER A 237 -5.01 1.34 -5.77
N LEU A 238 -4.63 2.60 -6.03
CA LEU A 238 -5.59 3.71 -6.04
C LEU A 238 -6.60 3.56 -7.17
N ASP A 239 -6.16 3.15 -8.36
CA ASP A 239 -7.06 2.85 -9.48
C ASP A 239 -8.05 1.71 -9.15
N LEU A 240 -7.57 0.66 -8.47
CA LEU A 240 -8.42 -0.42 -7.96
C LEU A 240 -9.42 0.09 -6.91
N TRP A 241 -8.99 0.98 -6.02
CA TRP A 241 -9.85 1.58 -5.00
C TRP A 241 -10.96 2.45 -5.61
N ILE A 242 -10.63 3.27 -6.59
CA ILE A 242 -11.59 4.05 -7.38
C ILE A 242 -12.60 3.11 -8.03
N LYS A 243 -12.13 2.04 -8.68
CA LYS A 243 -12.99 1.02 -9.27
C LYS A 243 -13.91 0.37 -8.23
N ALA A 244 -13.40 0.11 -7.02
CA ALA A 244 -14.19 -0.47 -5.93
C ALA A 244 -15.31 0.46 -5.45
N SER A 245 -15.11 1.77 -5.50
CA SER A 245 -16.13 2.76 -5.14
C SER A 245 -17.29 2.83 -6.14
N ASP A 246 -17.06 2.44 -7.39
CA ASP A 246 -18.10 2.36 -8.43
C ASP A 246 -18.73 0.95 -8.55
N ASP A 247 -17.90 -0.08 -8.64
CA ASP A 247 -18.31 -1.48 -8.76
C ASP A 247 -17.37 -2.39 -7.96
N ARG A 248 -17.76 -2.66 -6.71
CA ARG A 248 -16.98 -3.49 -5.79
C ARG A 248 -16.74 -4.91 -6.29
N GLU A 249 -17.76 -5.55 -6.88
CA GLU A 249 -17.62 -6.92 -7.38
C GLU A 249 -16.62 -6.97 -8.53
N SER A 250 -16.68 -6.01 -9.44
CA SER A 250 -15.71 -5.84 -10.52
C SER A 250 -14.28 -5.62 -9.99
N ALA A 251 -14.11 -4.79 -8.94
CA ALA A 251 -12.81 -4.54 -8.32
C ALA A 251 -12.23 -5.80 -7.64
N ILE A 252 -13.05 -6.57 -6.93
CA ILE A 252 -12.64 -7.85 -6.33
C ILE A 252 -12.21 -8.85 -7.42
N ASN A 253 -12.93 -8.91 -8.53
CA ASN A 253 -12.57 -9.79 -9.67
C ASN A 253 -11.26 -9.30 -10.32
N THR A 254 -11.05 -8.01 -10.46
CA THR A 254 -9.79 -7.42 -10.92
C THR A 254 -8.64 -7.82 -10.00
N TYR A 255 -8.79 -7.68 -8.68
CA TYR A 255 -7.78 -8.05 -7.70
C TYR A 255 -7.43 -9.56 -7.77
N LYS A 256 -8.43 -10.44 -7.88
CA LYS A 256 -8.21 -11.88 -8.06
C LYS A 256 -7.47 -12.20 -9.36
N SER A 257 -7.81 -11.51 -10.46
CA SER A 257 -7.11 -11.66 -11.72
C SER A 257 -5.64 -11.23 -11.64
N LEU A 258 -5.34 -10.18 -10.86
CA LEU A 258 -3.96 -9.75 -10.58
C LEU A 258 -3.16 -10.81 -9.81
N ILE A 259 -3.79 -11.47 -8.81
CA ILE A 259 -3.18 -12.60 -8.11
C ILE A 259 -2.86 -13.74 -9.08
N ASP A 260 -3.74 -13.99 -10.04
CA ASP A 260 -3.58 -15.07 -11.04
C ASP A 260 -2.59 -14.72 -12.15
N CYS A 261 -2.22 -13.46 -12.32
CA CYS A 261 -1.19 -13.06 -13.27
C CYS A 261 0.13 -13.77 -12.97
N GLY A 262 0.76 -14.32 -14.01
CA GLY A 262 2.03 -15.03 -13.87
C GLY A 262 3.17 -14.09 -13.40
N ALA A 263 4.09 -14.62 -12.61
CA ALA A 263 5.27 -13.90 -12.11
C ALA A 263 6.15 -13.26 -13.20
N TYR A 264 6.03 -13.75 -14.42
CA TYR A 264 6.80 -13.28 -15.58
C TYR A 264 6.03 -12.34 -16.50
N THR A 265 4.77 -12.02 -16.17
CA THR A 265 4.00 -11.07 -16.95
C THR A 265 4.52 -9.66 -16.66
N PRO A 266 4.91 -8.89 -17.70
CA PRO A 266 5.33 -7.51 -17.49
C PRO A 266 4.24 -6.68 -16.79
N TYR A 267 4.65 -5.71 -15.99
CA TYR A 267 3.75 -4.89 -15.19
C TYR A 267 2.58 -4.30 -16.00
N ILE A 268 2.87 -3.61 -17.11
CA ILE A 268 1.83 -2.98 -17.94
C ILE A 268 0.84 -4.03 -18.46
N GLU A 269 1.34 -5.16 -18.97
CA GLU A 269 0.50 -6.25 -19.46
C GLU A 269 -0.37 -6.83 -18.34
N SER A 270 0.16 -6.95 -17.12
CA SER A 270 -0.57 -7.44 -15.95
C SER A 270 -1.75 -6.51 -15.61
N ILE A 271 -1.49 -5.20 -15.45
CA ILE A 271 -2.53 -4.25 -15.04
C ILE A 271 -3.61 -4.07 -16.12
N GLU A 272 -3.22 -3.90 -17.39
CA GLU A 272 -4.16 -3.72 -18.50
C GLU A 272 -5.04 -4.97 -18.72
N SER A 273 -4.44 -6.18 -18.67
CA SER A 273 -5.19 -7.42 -18.82
C SER A 273 -6.21 -7.65 -17.71
N CYS A 274 -5.99 -7.09 -16.54
CA CYS A 274 -6.90 -7.15 -15.40
C CYS A 274 -7.89 -5.97 -15.35
N GLY A 275 -7.81 -5.04 -16.30
CA GLY A 275 -8.74 -3.92 -16.43
C GLY A 275 -8.42 -2.72 -15.53
N LEU A 276 -7.14 -2.53 -15.19
CA LEU A 276 -6.60 -1.30 -14.60
C LEU A 276 -5.98 -0.42 -15.68
N ARG A 277 -5.86 0.87 -15.38
CA ARG A 277 -5.28 1.87 -16.30
C ARG A 277 -3.77 1.74 -16.38
N ASN A 278 -3.22 1.99 -17.56
CA ASN A 278 -1.78 2.11 -17.73
C ASN A 278 -1.31 3.46 -17.17
N ILE A 279 -0.65 3.42 -16.00
CA ILE A 279 -0.20 4.62 -15.29
C ILE A 279 0.87 5.43 -16.04
N PHE A 280 1.47 4.87 -17.09
CA PHE A 280 2.46 5.55 -17.92
C PHE A 280 1.83 6.30 -19.11
N GLU A 281 0.53 6.17 -19.33
CA GLU A 281 -0.18 6.96 -20.32
C GLU A 281 -0.33 8.41 -19.86
N PRO A 282 -0.15 9.38 -20.77
CA PRO A 282 -0.25 10.80 -20.43
C PRO A 282 -1.62 11.16 -19.83
N GLY A 283 -1.61 11.77 -18.66
CA GLY A 283 -2.81 12.23 -17.97
C GLY A 283 -3.35 11.26 -16.91
N VAL A 284 -3.10 9.96 -17.04
CA VAL A 284 -3.68 8.93 -16.14
C VAL A 284 -3.37 9.18 -14.66
N VAL A 285 -2.15 9.57 -14.32
CA VAL A 285 -1.79 9.87 -12.91
C VAL A 285 -2.61 11.06 -12.37
N SER A 286 -2.86 12.07 -13.19
CA SER A 286 -3.68 13.21 -12.79
C SER A 286 -5.15 12.82 -12.63
N GLU A 287 -5.67 12.00 -13.53
CA GLU A 287 -7.03 11.46 -13.46
C GLU A 287 -7.22 10.62 -12.19
N ILE A 288 -6.30 9.70 -11.88
CA ILE A 288 -6.34 8.91 -10.65
C ILE A 288 -6.35 9.82 -9.41
N ALA A 289 -5.52 10.88 -9.40
CA ALA A 289 -5.48 11.80 -8.27
C ALA A 289 -6.78 12.59 -8.10
N GLU A 290 -7.37 13.08 -9.19
CA GLU A 290 -8.64 13.81 -9.19
C GLU A 290 -9.80 12.93 -8.76
N GLU A 291 -9.91 11.73 -9.31
CA GLU A 291 -10.95 10.76 -8.95
C GLU A 291 -10.80 10.27 -7.50
N THR A 292 -9.56 10.05 -7.02
CA THR A 292 -9.31 9.74 -5.61
C THR A 292 -9.84 10.85 -4.70
N GLU A 293 -9.61 12.12 -5.05
CA GLU A 293 -10.14 13.26 -4.28
C GLU A 293 -11.68 13.30 -4.28
N LEU A 294 -12.31 12.97 -5.40
CA LEU A 294 -13.77 12.91 -5.50
C LEU A 294 -14.35 11.80 -4.62
N VAL A 295 -13.80 10.59 -4.71
CA VAL A 295 -14.26 9.45 -3.88
C VAL A 295 -14.09 9.73 -2.39
N LEU A 296 -12.97 10.32 -1.95
CA LEU A 296 -12.76 10.69 -0.55
C LEU A 296 -13.78 11.70 -0.04
N LYS A 297 -14.27 12.58 -0.93
CA LYS A 297 -15.20 13.65 -0.60
C LYS A 297 -16.66 13.19 -0.62
N ASP A 298 -17.05 12.45 -1.65
CA ASP A 298 -18.43 12.15 -1.97
C ASP A 298 -18.78 10.66 -1.78
N GLY A 299 -17.80 9.80 -1.50
CA GLY A 299 -17.95 8.36 -1.28
C GLY A 299 -18.12 7.55 -2.58
N THR A 300 -18.37 8.20 -3.71
CA THR A 300 -18.55 7.54 -5.02
C THR A 300 -18.12 8.45 -6.17
N LEU A 301 -17.84 7.86 -7.34
CA LEU A 301 -17.60 8.63 -8.58
C LEU A 301 -18.88 9.17 -9.22
N LYS A 302 -20.05 8.66 -8.83
CA LYS A 302 -21.34 9.09 -9.43
C LYS A 302 -21.62 10.50 -8.98
N SER A 303 -21.43 11.45 -9.89
CA SER A 303 -21.89 12.84 -9.72
C SER A 303 -23.41 12.86 -9.67
N ASP A 304 -24.00 13.70 -8.83
CA ASP A 304 -25.46 13.94 -8.69
C ASP A 304 -26.18 14.35 -10.00
N GLU A 305 -25.49 14.38 -11.14
CA GLU A 305 -26.06 14.71 -12.45
C GLU A 305 -26.91 13.58 -13.05
N GLU A 306 -26.82 12.33 -12.57
CA GLU A 306 -27.66 11.23 -13.07
C GLU A 306 -29.01 11.08 -12.33
N GLU A 307 -29.19 11.61 -11.13
CA GLU A 307 -30.47 11.56 -10.43
C GLU A 307 -31.54 12.52 -11.03
N THR A 308 -31.11 13.53 -11.78
CA THR A 308 -32.05 14.51 -12.39
C THR A 308 -32.63 14.05 -13.72
N SER A 309 -32.18 12.96 -14.31
CA SER A 309 -32.70 12.45 -15.59
C SER A 309 -33.71 11.30 -15.48
N ALA A 310 -34.01 10.83 -14.24
CA ALA A 310 -34.98 9.77 -13.99
C ALA A 310 -36.40 10.25 -13.57
N GLU A 311 -36.59 11.56 -13.44
CA GLU A 311 -37.89 12.18 -13.09
C GLU A 311 -38.45 13.13 -14.19
N ILE A 312 -38.40 12.74 -15.46
CA ILE A 312 -39.19 13.40 -16.51
C ILE A 312 -39.94 12.36 -17.31
#